data_43bbf7866c10a39ce211192075f4d8ab
#
_entry.id   43bbf7866c10a39ce211192075f4d8ab
#
_cell.length_a   1.000
_cell.length_b   1.000
_cell.length_c   1.000
_cell.angle_alpha   90.00
_cell.angle_beta   90.00
_cell.angle_gamma   90.00
#
_symmetry.space_group_name_H-M   'P 1'
#
loop_
_entity.id
_entity.type
_entity.pdbx_description
1 polymer ?
#
loop_
_entity_poly.entity_id
_entity_poly.type
_entity_poly.pdbx_seq_one_letter_code
_entity_poly.pdbx_strand_id
1 'polypeptide(L)'
;PDQFVLKCTHDSASVVICKDKQHFDREQAKKKLAACMNTNYFWASREWPYKDIKPRIIAEQYMVDESHTELKDYKIYCFDGKPALIQVDFGRFTKHERNLYTTDWKYINERFEYPNNPEVQILKPEGLEKMLQLAGRLSTGIPSVRIDFYSIEGRIYFGEITFYQEGGFGKFE
;
A
#
# COMPACT_ATOMS: atom_id res chain seq x y z
N PRO A 1 15.01 11.98 12.59
CA PRO A 1 13.63 12.17 13.00
C PRO A 1 13.31 11.30 14.22
N ASP A 2 12.33 11.74 15.03
CA ASP A 2 11.88 10.98 16.21
C ASP A 2 10.86 9.90 15.82
N GLN A 3 10.21 10.09 14.67
CA GLN A 3 9.26 9.14 14.08
C GLN A 3 9.74 8.71 12.70
N PHE A 4 9.70 7.40 12.44
CA PHE A 4 10.11 6.82 11.17
C PHE A 4 9.54 5.42 10.97
N VAL A 5 9.62 4.94 9.74
CA VAL A 5 9.29 3.56 9.35
C VAL A 5 10.53 2.92 8.76
N LEU A 6 10.88 1.72 9.22
CA LEU A 6 11.91 0.89 8.60
C LEU A 6 11.23 -0.24 7.83
N LYS A 7 11.72 -0.52 6.65
CA LYS A 7 11.25 -1.65 5.83
C LYS A 7 12.36 -2.18 4.92
N CYS A 8 12.22 -3.43 4.51
CA CYS A 8 13.07 -4.01 3.48
C CYS A 8 12.53 -3.66 2.09
N THR A 9 13.41 -3.54 1.09
CA THR A 9 13.03 -3.19 -0.28
C THR A 9 12.57 -4.39 -1.11
N HIS A 10 12.79 -5.60 -0.64
CA HIS A 10 12.64 -6.85 -1.37
C HIS A 10 11.54 -7.77 -0.81
N ASP A 11 10.72 -7.25 0.09
CA ASP A 11 9.58 -7.97 0.65
C ASP A 11 8.35 -7.06 0.86
N SER A 12 7.25 -7.65 1.31
CA SER A 12 5.98 -6.95 1.53
C SER A 12 5.56 -6.86 3.00
N ALA A 13 6.36 -7.37 3.96
CA ALA A 13 5.89 -7.53 5.35
C ALA A 13 6.84 -7.00 6.43
N SER A 14 8.04 -6.56 6.09
CA SER A 14 9.08 -6.17 7.04
C SER A 14 8.93 -4.76 7.62
N VAL A 15 7.72 -4.28 7.80
CA VAL A 15 7.47 -2.93 8.33
C VAL A 15 7.70 -2.88 9.84
N VAL A 16 8.56 -1.95 10.28
CA VAL A 16 8.78 -1.60 11.68
C VAL A 16 8.52 -0.12 11.86
N ILE A 17 7.54 0.23 12.69
CA ILE A 17 7.13 1.61 12.93
C ILE A 17 7.74 2.11 14.24
N CYS A 18 8.42 3.24 14.19
CA CYS A 18 8.88 4.00 15.33
C CYS A 18 8.02 5.27 15.46
N LYS A 19 7.17 5.32 16.47
CA LYS A 19 6.38 6.52 16.84
C LYS A 19 7.06 7.37 17.89
N ASP A 20 7.97 6.78 18.67
CA ASP A 20 8.76 7.43 19.70
C ASP A 20 10.13 6.75 19.78
N LYS A 21 11.17 7.50 19.44
CA LYS A 21 12.55 7.00 19.41
C LYS A 21 13.11 6.67 20.80
N GLN A 22 12.59 7.29 21.87
CA GLN A 22 13.03 7.05 23.23
C GLN A 22 12.55 5.69 23.74
N HIS A 23 11.38 5.22 23.28
CA HIS A 23 10.78 3.94 23.64
C HIS A 23 10.90 2.88 22.55
N PHE A 24 11.73 3.14 21.51
CA PHE A 24 11.89 2.24 20.37
C PHE A 24 12.74 1.01 20.70
N ASP A 25 12.14 -0.17 20.59
CA ASP A 25 12.84 -1.44 20.77
C ASP A 25 13.73 -1.76 19.53
N ARG A 26 15.00 -1.35 19.65
CA ARG A 26 16.00 -1.54 18.59
C ARG A 26 16.35 -3.00 18.37
N GLU A 27 16.36 -3.81 19.41
CA GLU A 27 16.76 -5.22 19.30
C GLU A 27 15.66 -6.03 18.62
N GLN A 28 14.39 -5.79 18.95
CA GLN A 28 13.26 -6.39 18.24
C GLN A 28 13.23 -5.96 16.76
N ALA A 29 13.45 -4.68 16.49
CA ALA A 29 13.51 -4.14 15.13
C ALA A 29 14.63 -4.82 14.31
N LYS A 30 15.84 -4.89 14.88
CA LYS A 30 16.98 -5.60 14.29
C LYS A 30 16.66 -7.07 13.99
N LYS A 31 16.10 -7.79 14.95
CA LYS A 31 15.75 -9.20 14.82
C LYS A 31 14.74 -9.39 13.66
N LYS A 32 13.70 -8.56 13.61
CA LYS A 32 12.67 -8.61 12.54
C LYS A 32 13.30 -8.34 11.16
N LEU A 33 14.03 -7.23 11.02
CA LEU A 33 14.65 -6.85 9.75
C LEU A 33 15.72 -7.84 9.30
N ALA A 34 16.55 -8.35 10.22
CA ALA A 34 17.57 -9.36 9.90
C ALA A 34 16.94 -10.66 9.38
N ALA A 35 15.82 -11.10 9.95
CA ALA A 35 15.09 -12.25 9.44
C ALA A 35 14.61 -12.02 7.99
N CYS A 36 14.04 -10.84 7.71
CA CYS A 36 13.58 -10.48 6.37
C CYS A 36 14.72 -10.37 5.36
N MET A 37 15.87 -9.80 5.75
CA MET A 37 17.04 -9.68 4.88
C MET A 37 17.58 -11.02 4.37
N ASN A 38 17.31 -12.11 5.07
CA ASN A 38 17.74 -13.46 4.71
C ASN A 38 16.68 -14.26 3.94
N THR A 39 15.54 -13.66 3.63
CA THR A 39 14.47 -14.30 2.87
C THR A 39 14.35 -13.68 1.47
N ASN A 40 13.91 -14.47 0.51
CA ASN A 40 13.53 -13.95 -0.80
C ASN A 40 12.02 -14.14 -0.96
N TYR A 41 11.29 -13.04 -0.92
CA TYR A 41 9.83 -13.00 -0.95
C TYR A 41 9.23 -13.68 -2.19
N PHE A 42 9.93 -13.66 -3.32
CA PHE A 42 9.51 -14.34 -4.55
C PHE A 42 9.19 -15.82 -4.35
N TRP A 43 9.95 -16.53 -3.51
CA TRP A 43 9.71 -17.97 -3.32
C TRP A 43 8.42 -18.29 -2.58
N ALA A 44 7.92 -17.33 -1.78
CA ALA A 44 6.64 -17.44 -1.10
C ALA A 44 5.47 -16.91 -1.95
N SER A 45 5.63 -15.70 -2.53
CA SER A 45 4.55 -15.00 -3.25
C SER A 45 4.46 -15.32 -4.74
N ARG A 46 5.58 -15.77 -5.34
CA ARG A 46 5.75 -15.92 -6.81
C ARG A 46 5.62 -14.62 -7.60
N GLU A 47 5.68 -13.50 -6.95
CA GLU A 47 5.70 -12.18 -7.57
C GLU A 47 7.08 -11.89 -8.19
N TRP A 48 7.19 -11.98 -9.50
CA TRP A 48 8.43 -11.85 -10.27
C TRP A 48 9.29 -10.64 -9.93
N PRO A 49 8.73 -9.43 -9.67
CA PRO A 49 9.55 -8.25 -9.39
C PRO A 49 10.46 -8.42 -8.18
N TYR A 50 10.07 -9.25 -7.21
CA TYR A 50 10.87 -9.46 -5.99
C TYR A 50 12.06 -10.41 -6.18
N LYS A 51 12.10 -11.18 -7.27
CA LYS A 51 13.06 -12.28 -7.44
C LYS A 51 14.52 -11.85 -7.32
N ASP A 52 14.87 -10.75 -7.99
CA ASP A 52 16.25 -10.30 -8.16
C ASP A 52 16.52 -8.95 -7.47
N ILE A 53 15.59 -8.46 -6.62
CA ILE A 53 15.80 -7.24 -5.85
C ILE A 53 16.89 -7.49 -4.80
N LYS A 54 17.96 -6.70 -4.86
CA LYS A 54 19.01 -6.74 -3.85
C LYS A 54 18.45 -6.30 -2.50
N PRO A 55 18.54 -7.14 -1.45
CA PRO A 55 18.06 -6.80 -0.12
C PRO A 55 18.69 -5.51 0.41
N ARG A 56 17.85 -4.59 0.86
CA ARG A 56 18.24 -3.33 1.53
C ARG A 56 17.20 -2.96 2.56
N ILE A 57 17.63 -2.27 3.59
CA ILE A 57 16.74 -1.63 4.57
C ILE A 57 16.68 -0.15 4.24
N ILE A 58 15.49 0.41 4.18
CA ILE A 58 15.25 1.84 4.03
C ILE A 58 14.55 2.38 5.26
N ALA A 59 14.77 3.68 5.52
CA ALA A 59 14.05 4.43 6.54
C ALA A 59 13.23 5.51 5.84
N GLU A 60 11.95 5.54 6.11
CA GLU A 60 11.01 6.53 5.59
C GLU A 60 10.47 7.39 6.72
N GLN A 61 10.01 8.57 6.40
CA GLN A 61 9.28 9.40 7.34
C GLN A 61 7.99 8.70 7.76
N TYR A 62 7.69 8.67 9.06
CA TYR A 62 6.37 8.27 9.52
C TYR A 62 5.35 9.33 9.11
N MET A 63 4.28 8.91 8.48
CA MET A 63 3.22 9.79 7.99
C MET A 63 1.87 9.31 8.49
N VAL A 64 0.95 10.25 8.68
CA VAL A 64 -0.47 10.01 8.93
C VAL A 64 -1.29 10.93 8.02
N ASP A 65 -2.51 10.52 7.71
CA ASP A 65 -3.44 11.37 6.96
C ASP A 65 -4.18 12.35 7.90
N GLU A 66 -5.19 13.04 7.39
CA GLU A 66 -5.97 14.05 8.10
C GLU A 66 -6.71 13.48 9.32
N SER A 67 -6.84 12.15 9.43
CA SER A 67 -7.41 11.50 10.62
C SER A 67 -6.48 11.54 11.83
N HIS A 68 -5.17 11.82 11.62
CA HIS A 68 -4.10 11.75 12.63
C HIS A 68 -3.93 10.38 13.29
N THR A 69 -4.58 9.34 12.77
CA THR A 69 -4.56 7.99 13.35
C THR A 69 -3.88 6.97 12.45
N GLU A 70 -4.05 7.11 11.15
CA GLU A 70 -3.53 6.19 10.14
C GLU A 70 -3.09 6.92 8.87
N LEU A 71 -2.59 6.18 7.92
CA LEU A 71 -2.33 6.62 6.56
C LEU A 71 -3.07 5.68 5.62
N LYS A 72 -4.15 6.16 5.01
CA LYS A 72 -4.93 5.37 4.05
C LYS A 72 -4.16 5.13 2.78
N ASP A 73 -4.30 3.94 2.28
CA ASP A 73 -3.61 3.43 1.09
C ASP A 73 -4.62 3.40 -0.07
N TYR A 74 -4.42 4.28 -1.05
CA TYR A 74 -5.26 4.36 -2.26
C TYR A 74 -4.61 3.57 -3.39
N LYS A 75 -5.17 2.42 -3.70
CA LYS A 75 -4.63 1.45 -4.67
C LYS A 75 -5.45 1.49 -5.94
N ILE A 76 -4.86 2.00 -7.02
CA ILE A 76 -5.53 2.20 -8.29
C ILE A 76 -5.15 1.09 -9.26
N TYR A 77 -6.12 0.28 -9.62
CA TYR A 77 -5.97 -0.76 -10.64
C TYR A 77 -6.12 -0.14 -12.01
N CYS A 78 -5.11 -0.38 -12.84
CA CYS A 78 -5.05 0.14 -14.19
C CYS A 78 -4.92 -1.01 -15.19
N PHE A 79 -5.60 -0.87 -16.31
CA PHE A 79 -5.54 -1.79 -17.44
C PHE A 79 -5.19 -1.00 -18.69
N ASP A 80 -4.04 -1.30 -19.29
CA ASP A 80 -3.52 -0.63 -20.48
C ASP A 80 -3.59 0.91 -20.40
N GLY A 81 -3.05 1.46 -19.31
CA GLY A 81 -3.02 2.91 -19.07
C GLY A 81 -4.33 3.52 -18.57
N LYS A 82 -5.37 2.71 -18.31
CA LYS A 82 -6.69 3.21 -17.89
C LYS A 82 -6.99 2.80 -16.46
N PRO A 83 -7.08 3.76 -15.51
CA PRO A 83 -7.61 3.49 -14.17
C PRO A 83 -9.04 2.95 -14.24
N ALA A 84 -9.33 1.87 -13.52
CA ALA A 84 -10.62 1.19 -13.57
C ALA A 84 -11.26 0.99 -12.19
N LEU A 85 -10.46 0.73 -11.16
CA LEU A 85 -10.93 0.39 -9.82
C LEU A 85 -10.02 1.05 -8.80
N ILE A 86 -10.59 1.51 -7.70
CA ILE A 86 -9.85 2.05 -6.56
C ILE A 86 -10.15 1.18 -5.34
N GLN A 87 -9.11 0.69 -4.71
CA GLN A 87 -9.18 0.01 -3.43
C GLN A 87 -8.64 0.93 -2.35
N VAL A 88 -9.31 1.01 -1.22
CA VAL A 88 -8.83 1.75 -0.05
C VAL A 88 -8.72 0.79 1.12
N ASP A 89 -7.50 0.62 1.63
CA ASP A 89 -7.21 -0.13 2.84
C ASP A 89 -7.18 0.82 4.04
N PHE A 90 -7.90 0.48 5.10
CA PHE A 90 -7.98 1.25 6.34
C PHE A 90 -8.03 0.33 7.56
N GLY A 91 -7.75 0.89 8.74
CA GLY A 91 -7.70 0.12 9.97
C GLY A 91 -6.62 -0.97 10.00
N ARG A 92 -5.53 -0.84 9.22
CA ARG A 92 -4.52 -1.90 8.99
C ARG A 92 -3.85 -2.43 10.27
N PHE A 93 -3.82 -1.65 11.33
CA PHE A 93 -3.19 -2.04 12.59
C PHE A 93 -4.18 -2.37 13.71
N THR A 94 -5.48 -2.33 13.40
CA THR A 94 -6.58 -2.64 14.33
C THR A 94 -7.48 -3.72 13.75
N LYS A 95 -8.47 -3.32 12.96
CA LYS A 95 -9.35 -4.20 12.21
C LYS A 95 -9.20 -3.86 10.72
N HIS A 96 -8.35 -4.60 10.03
CA HIS A 96 -8.08 -4.34 8.61
C HIS A 96 -9.34 -4.57 7.78
N GLU A 97 -9.81 -3.50 7.15
CA GLU A 97 -10.96 -3.52 6.25
C GLU A 97 -10.56 -2.89 4.90
N ARG A 98 -11.34 -3.18 3.87
CA ARG A 98 -11.03 -2.79 2.50
C ARG A 98 -12.31 -2.43 1.76
N ASN A 99 -12.42 -1.18 1.31
CA ASN A 99 -13.52 -0.74 0.47
C ASN A 99 -13.05 -0.55 -0.97
N LEU A 100 -13.94 -0.86 -1.90
CA LEU A 100 -13.73 -0.68 -3.34
C LEU A 100 -14.59 0.47 -3.85
N TYR A 101 -14.04 1.22 -4.80
CA TYR A 101 -14.70 2.37 -5.42
C TYR A 101 -14.46 2.38 -6.93
N THR A 102 -15.43 2.90 -7.67
CA THR A 102 -15.23 3.27 -9.07
C THR A 102 -14.33 4.50 -9.18
N THR A 103 -13.87 4.84 -10.38
CA THR A 103 -13.04 6.04 -10.60
C THR A 103 -13.78 7.35 -10.34
N ASP A 104 -15.11 7.36 -10.36
CA ASP A 104 -15.95 8.49 -9.96
C ASP A 104 -16.38 8.45 -8.48
N TRP A 105 -15.69 7.62 -7.68
CA TRP A 105 -15.82 7.49 -6.23
C TRP A 105 -17.15 6.92 -5.76
N LYS A 106 -17.78 6.04 -6.54
CA LYS A 106 -18.95 5.28 -6.09
C LYS A 106 -18.51 4.01 -5.41
N TYR A 107 -19.03 3.75 -4.23
CA TYR A 107 -18.77 2.51 -3.48
C TYR A 107 -19.25 1.29 -4.27
N ILE A 108 -18.43 0.25 -4.25
CA ILE A 108 -18.71 -1.06 -4.84
C ILE A 108 -18.85 -2.04 -3.70
N ASN A 109 -20.03 -2.65 -3.56
CA ASN A 109 -20.32 -3.61 -2.48
C ASN A 109 -19.82 -5.01 -2.83
N GLU A 110 -18.52 -5.12 -3.04
CA GLU A 110 -17.81 -6.35 -3.29
C GLU A 110 -16.66 -6.47 -2.30
N ARG A 111 -16.34 -7.69 -1.92
CA ARG A 111 -15.22 -8.01 -1.05
C ARG A 111 -14.03 -8.48 -1.88
N PHE A 112 -12.84 -8.01 -1.53
CA PHE A 112 -11.58 -8.50 -2.09
C PHE A 112 -10.59 -8.78 -0.96
N GLU A 113 -10.34 -10.06 -0.68
CA GLU A 113 -9.46 -10.60 0.37
C GLU A 113 -9.86 -10.20 1.80
N TYR A 114 -10.03 -8.90 2.08
CA TYR A 114 -10.40 -8.38 3.40
C TYR A 114 -11.88 -7.99 3.43
N PRO A 115 -12.51 -8.01 4.62
CA PRO A 115 -13.89 -7.54 4.75
C PRO A 115 -14.06 -6.11 4.27
N ASN A 116 -15.12 -5.85 3.52
CA ASN A 116 -15.57 -4.50 3.23
C ASN A 116 -16.46 -3.95 4.37
N ASN A 117 -16.54 -2.64 4.45
CA ASN A 117 -17.39 -2.00 5.46
C ASN A 117 -18.14 -0.81 4.84
N PRO A 118 -19.40 -1.02 4.41
CA PRO A 118 -20.22 0.03 3.82
C PRO A 118 -20.63 1.13 4.80
N GLU A 119 -20.55 0.87 6.12
CA GLU A 119 -20.89 1.86 7.15
C GLU A 119 -19.79 2.90 7.33
N VAL A 120 -18.55 2.55 6.97
CA VAL A 120 -17.42 3.50 7.01
C VAL A 120 -17.40 4.32 5.73
N GLN A 121 -17.87 5.56 5.83
CA GLN A 121 -17.80 6.51 4.74
C GLN A 121 -16.39 7.11 4.63
N ILE A 122 -15.61 6.62 3.67
CA ILE A 122 -14.34 7.23 3.33
C ILE A 122 -14.61 8.38 2.36
N LEU A 123 -14.27 9.59 2.78
CA LEU A 123 -14.45 10.77 1.93
C LEU A 123 -13.57 10.68 0.69
N LYS A 124 -14.08 11.18 -0.45
CA LYS A 124 -13.30 11.31 -1.67
C LYS A 124 -12.06 12.17 -1.39
N PRO A 125 -10.84 11.68 -1.60
CA PRO A 125 -9.65 12.48 -1.36
C PRO A 125 -9.56 13.64 -2.36
N GLU A 126 -9.14 14.82 -1.91
CA GLU A 126 -9.01 16.02 -2.75
C GLU A 126 -8.11 15.78 -3.98
N GLY A 127 -7.09 14.94 -3.84
CA GLY A 127 -6.16 14.60 -4.91
C GLY A 127 -6.60 13.50 -5.86
N LEU A 128 -7.86 13.03 -5.82
CA LEU A 128 -8.27 11.84 -6.59
C LEU A 128 -8.02 12.00 -8.09
N GLU A 129 -8.44 13.09 -8.70
CA GLU A 129 -8.27 13.32 -10.15
C GLU A 129 -6.78 13.29 -10.54
N LYS A 130 -5.94 13.85 -9.69
CA LYS A 130 -4.49 13.83 -9.90
C LYS A 130 -3.91 12.42 -9.73
N MET A 131 -4.37 11.66 -8.75
CA MET A 131 -3.96 10.26 -8.59
C MET A 131 -4.35 9.43 -9.80
N LEU A 132 -5.58 9.56 -10.31
CA LEU A 132 -6.04 8.87 -11.52
C LEU A 132 -5.22 9.24 -12.76
N GLN A 133 -4.92 10.53 -12.94
CA GLN A 133 -4.07 11.00 -14.03
C GLN A 133 -2.65 10.40 -13.95
N LEU A 134 -2.06 10.40 -12.75
CA LEU A 134 -0.72 9.84 -12.53
C LEU A 134 -0.72 8.33 -12.73
N ALA A 135 -1.73 7.62 -12.20
CA ALA A 135 -1.88 6.18 -12.36
C ALA A 135 -1.98 5.80 -13.85
N GLY A 136 -2.80 6.52 -14.63
CA GLY A 136 -2.90 6.30 -16.06
C GLY A 136 -1.57 6.48 -16.79
N ARG A 137 -0.82 7.53 -16.45
CA ARG A 137 0.51 7.77 -17.05
C ARG A 137 1.53 6.71 -16.68
N LEU A 138 1.57 6.30 -15.40
CA LEU A 138 2.51 5.29 -14.90
C LEU A 138 2.21 3.89 -15.42
N SER A 139 0.96 3.61 -15.78
CA SER A 139 0.50 2.32 -16.28
C SER A 139 0.47 2.20 -17.81
N THR A 140 0.87 3.24 -18.54
CA THR A 140 0.86 3.24 -20.01
C THR A 140 1.71 2.10 -20.57
N GLY A 141 1.12 1.28 -21.46
CA GLY A 141 1.78 0.14 -22.08
C GLY A 141 1.93 -1.08 -21.16
N ILE A 142 1.35 -1.06 -19.96
CA ILE A 142 1.33 -2.19 -19.05
C ILE A 142 -0.08 -2.79 -19.06
N PRO A 143 -0.26 -4.07 -19.45
CA PRO A 143 -1.60 -4.67 -19.58
C PRO A 143 -2.43 -4.64 -18.31
N SER A 144 -1.82 -4.88 -17.14
CA SER A 144 -2.47 -4.83 -15.84
C SER A 144 -1.45 -4.47 -14.78
N VAL A 145 -1.76 -3.48 -13.93
CA VAL A 145 -0.87 -3.02 -12.86
C VAL A 145 -1.69 -2.26 -11.81
N ARG A 146 -1.25 -2.32 -10.57
CA ARG A 146 -1.79 -1.50 -9.46
C ARG A 146 -0.78 -0.41 -9.11
N ILE A 147 -1.25 0.82 -8.98
CA ILE A 147 -0.46 1.97 -8.56
C ILE A 147 -0.99 2.45 -7.22
N ASP A 148 -0.13 2.46 -6.21
CA ASP A 148 -0.50 2.81 -4.84
C ASP A 148 -0.06 4.23 -4.51
N PHE A 149 -0.96 4.99 -3.90
CA PHE A 149 -0.71 6.36 -3.47
C PHE A 149 -1.17 6.58 -2.03
N TYR A 150 -0.60 7.60 -1.40
CA TYR A 150 -1.12 8.22 -0.19
C TYR A 150 -1.56 9.65 -0.49
N SER A 151 -2.56 10.14 0.24
CA SER A 151 -3.02 11.52 0.18
C SER A 151 -2.97 12.11 1.58
N ILE A 152 -2.29 13.25 1.73
CA ILE A 152 -2.18 13.98 2.99
C ILE A 152 -2.40 15.46 2.68
N GLU A 153 -3.48 16.05 3.18
CA GLU A 153 -3.83 17.45 2.95
C GLU A 153 -3.76 17.84 1.46
N GLY A 154 -4.33 16.99 0.59
CA GLY A 154 -4.33 17.18 -0.86
C GLY A 154 -2.98 16.93 -1.55
N ARG A 155 -1.91 16.65 -0.81
CA ARG A 155 -0.61 16.25 -1.39
C ARG A 155 -0.59 14.76 -1.65
N ILE A 156 -0.15 14.37 -2.84
CA ILE A 156 -0.07 12.98 -3.26
C ILE A 156 1.35 12.49 -3.10
N TYR A 157 1.47 11.35 -2.45
CA TYR A 157 2.73 10.61 -2.31
C TYR A 157 2.61 9.30 -3.05
N PHE A 158 3.64 8.97 -3.82
CA PHE A 158 3.74 7.68 -4.48
C PHE A 158 4.11 6.60 -3.47
N GLY A 159 3.40 5.49 -3.48
CA GLY A 159 3.66 4.31 -2.65
C GLY A 159 4.46 3.25 -3.40
N GLU A 160 3.80 2.53 -4.31
CA GLU A 160 4.44 1.46 -5.08
C GLU A 160 3.73 1.19 -6.42
N ILE A 161 4.41 0.43 -7.26
CA ILE A 161 3.83 -0.21 -8.45
C ILE A 161 3.82 -1.71 -8.22
N THR A 162 2.63 -2.33 -8.28
CA THR A 162 2.45 -3.77 -8.06
C THR A 162 1.98 -4.44 -9.36
N PHE A 163 2.80 -5.34 -9.91
CA PHE A 163 2.49 -6.04 -11.15
C PHE A 163 1.64 -7.29 -10.94
N TYR A 164 1.83 -7.98 -9.82
CA TYR A 164 1.18 -9.28 -9.52
C TYR A 164 0.64 -9.28 -8.10
N GLN A 165 -0.40 -8.47 -7.87
CA GLN A 165 -1.01 -8.39 -6.54
C GLN A 165 -1.50 -9.75 -6.05
N GLU A 166 -1.24 -10.07 -4.78
CA GLU A 166 -1.56 -11.37 -4.15
C GLU A 166 -1.07 -12.55 -5.00
N GLY A 167 0.05 -12.37 -5.75
CA GLY A 167 0.56 -13.37 -6.67
C GLY A 167 -0.41 -13.76 -7.81
N GLY A 168 -1.46 -12.99 -8.04
CA GLY A 168 -2.54 -13.28 -8.98
C GLY A 168 -3.64 -14.19 -8.42
N PHE A 169 -3.64 -14.51 -7.12
CA PHE A 169 -4.57 -15.44 -6.49
C PHE A 169 -5.60 -14.76 -5.58
N GLY A 170 -5.63 -13.42 -5.53
CA GLY A 170 -6.58 -12.65 -4.74
C GLY A 170 -8.04 -12.97 -5.12
N LYS A 171 -8.91 -13.16 -4.11
CA LYS A 171 -10.31 -13.58 -4.30
C LYS A 171 -11.27 -12.41 -4.15
N PHE A 172 -12.16 -12.27 -5.11
CA PHE A 172 -13.37 -11.44 -5.02
C PHE A 172 -14.55 -12.27 -4.53
N GLU A 173 -15.35 -11.73 -3.61
CA GLU A 173 -16.57 -12.34 -3.05
C GLU A 173 -17.70 -11.32 -2.96
#